data_b998cab335e2a457699e4993d497659a
#
_entry.id   b998cab335e2a457699e4993d497659a
#
_cell.length_a   1.000
_cell.length_b   1.000
_cell.length_c   1.000
_cell.angle_alpha   90.00
_cell.angle_beta   90.00
_cell.angle_gamma   90.00
#
_symmetry.space_group_name_H-M   'P 1'
#
loop_
_entity.id
_entity.type
_entity.pdbx_description
1 polymer ?
#
loop_
_entity_poly.entity_id
_entity_poly.type
_entity_poly.pdbx_seq_one_letter_code
_entity_poly.pdbx_strand_id
1 'polypeptide(L)'
;KLALWEPPYFLDPDARPPADQVQQYETMIAEGRRGDAAEYFMTKVVGMPPEFVADARTQPWWAGQEAIAHTLAYDARIMGDYLVPTETVAKVKVPTLVLAGGADMPFMRDTAQAIADALPEGEVRFLDGQGHNVDATVLAPALKEFFE
;
A
#
# COMPACT_ATOMS: atom_id res chain seq x y z
N LYS A 1 8.17 18.02 -8.25
CA LYS A 1 8.68 16.96 -7.37
C LYS A 1 7.53 16.07 -6.92
N LEU A 2 7.78 14.79 -6.66
CA LEU A 2 6.84 13.77 -6.17
C LEU A 2 7.44 13.06 -4.95
N ALA A 3 6.64 12.80 -3.93
CA ALA A 3 7.04 11.93 -2.83
C ALA A 3 6.05 10.78 -2.68
N LEU A 4 6.56 9.56 -2.51
CA LEU A 4 5.78 8.33 -2.35
C LEU A 4 6.13 7.70 -0.99
N TRP A 5 5.12 7.32 -0.22
CA TRP A 5 5.28 6.57 1.02
C TRP A 5 4.81 5.14 0.82
N GLU A 6 5.73 4.20 0.96
CA GLU A 6 5.47 2.75 0.89
C GLU A 6 4.52 2.32 -0.22
N PRO A 7 4.85 2.57 -1.51
CA PRO A 7 4.03 2.10 -2.62
C PRO A 7 3.86 0.58 -2.53
N PRO A 8 2.60 0.06 -2.46
CA PRO A 8 2.35 -1.32 -2.06
C PRO A 8 2.44 -2.32 -3.23
N TYR A 9 3.56 -2.30 -3.93
CA TYR A 9 3.87 -3.24 -5.00
C TYR A 9 4.71 -4.42 -4.49
N PHE A 10 4.72 -5.50 -5.24
CA PHE A 10 5.53 -6.69 -4.98
C PHE A 10 6.62 -6.85 -6.04
N LEU A 11 7.75 -7.45 -5.65
CA LEU A 11 8.81 -7.87 -6.57
C LEU A 11 8.63 -9.33 -6.98
N ASP A 12 8.08 -10.14 -6.08
CA ASP A 12 7.80 -11.56 -6.30
C ASP A 12 6.38 -11.75 -6.85
N PRO A 13 6.24 -12.31 -8.07
CA PRO A 13 4.93 -12.63 -8.64
C PRO A 13 4.08 -13.57 -7.79
N ASP A 14 4.70 -14.43 -6.99
CA ASP A 14 3.99 -15.40 -6.16
C ASP A 14 3.45 -14.79 -4.86
N ALA A 15 3.96 -13.61 -4.47
CA ALA A 15 3.47 -12.87 -3.31
C ALA A 15 2.25 -11.98 -3.59
N ARG A 16 1.81 -11.91 -4.84
CA ARG A 16 0.70 -11.05 -5.25
C ARG A 16 -0.64 -11.44 -4.61
N PRO A 17 -1.54 -10.48 -4.40
CA PRO A 17 -2.92 -10.77 -4.08
C PRO A 17 -3.61 -11.64 -5.14
N PRO A 18 -4.73 -12.31 -4.79
CA PRO A 18 -5.49 -13.12 -5.75
C PRO A 18 -5.91 -12.31 -6.98
N ALA A 19 -5.74 -12.90 -8.18
CA ALA A 19 -5.99 -12.22 -9.45
C ALA A 19 -7.46 -11.80 -9.66
N ASP A 20 -8.39 -12.45 -8.97
CA ASP A 20 -9.83 -12.18 -9.02
C ASP A 20 -10.32 -11.19 -7.96
N GLN A 21 -9.40 -10.57 -7.20
CA GLN A 21 -9.74 -9.72 -6.05
C GLN A 21 -10.71 -8.57 -6.39
N VAL A 22 -10.58 -7.94 -7.56
CA VAL A 22 -11.50 -6.89 -8.01
C VAL A 22 -12.93 -7.44 -8.07
N GLN A 23 -13.12 -8.60 -8.68
CA GLN A 23 -14.43 -9.27 -8.80
C GLN A 23 -14.97 -9.65 -7.43
N GLN A 24 -14.11 -10.13 -6.51
CA GLN A 24 -14.50 -10.45 -5.14
C GLN A 24 -15.01 -9.22 -4.40
N TYR A 25 -14.30 -8.09 -4.48
CA TYR A 25 -14.77 -6.83 -3.87
C TYR A 25 -16.11 -6.39 -4.46
N GLU A 26 -16.24 -6.35 -5.78
CA GLU A 26 -17.46 -5.90 -6.44
C GLU A 26 -18.67 -6.76 -6.04
N THR A 27 -18.48 -8.07 -5.99
CA THR A 27 -19.52 -9.01 -5.56
C THR A 27 -19.95 -8.73 -4.12
N MET A 28 -18.99 -8.66 -3.19
CA MET A 28 -19.29 -8.40 -1.79
C MET A 28 -19.97 -7.04 -1.57
N ILE A 29 -19.53 -6.01 -2.29
CA ILE A 29 -20.13 -4.66 -2.20
C ILE A 29 -21.55 -4.67 -2.77
N ALA A 30 -21.79 -5.32 -3.92
CA ALA A 30 -23.13 -5.42 -4.52
C ALA A 30 -24.13 -6.17 -3.63
N GLU A 31 -23.66 -7.15 -2.88
CA GLU A 31 -24.43 -7.91 -1.90
C GLU A 31 -24.59 -7.23 -0.52
N GLY A 32 -24.03 -6.03 -0.36
CA GLY A 32 -24.07 -5.29 0.91
C GLY A 32 -23.10 -5.80 1.99
N ARG A 33 -22.22 -6.75 1.66
CA ARG A 33 -21.26 -7.41 2.57
C ARG A 33 -19.96 -6.60 2.70
N ARG A 34 -20.08 -5.34 3.11
CA ARG A 34 -18.93 -4.41 3.20
C ARG A 34 -17.88 -4.86 4.21
N GLY A 35 -18.32 -5.43 5.35
CA GLY A 35 -17.42 -5.97 6.36
C GLY A 35 -16.59 -7.15 5.82
N ASP A 36 -17.19 -7.99 4.98
CA ASP A 36 -16.50 -9.12 4.35
C ASP A 36 -15.46 -8.63 3.32
N ALA A 37 -15.75 -7.55 2.59
CA ALA A 37 -14.78 -6.92 1.70
C ALA A 37 -13.56 -6.36 2.46
N ALA A 38 -13.79 -5.70 3.61
CA ALA A 38 -12.71 -5.22 4.48
C ALA A 38 -11.90 -6.39 5.06
N GLU A 39 -12.55 -7.46 5.51
CA GLU A 39 -11.88 -8.68 5.99
C GLU A 39 -11.07 -9.36 4.88
N TYR A 40 -11.62 -9.46 3.67
CA TYR A 40 -10.90 -10.00 2.53
C TYR A 40 -9.61 -9.22 2.24
N PHE A 41 -9.68 -7.88 2.26
CA PHE A 41 -8.50 -7.04 2.11
C PHE A 41 -7.44 -7.35 3.18
N MET A 42 -7.84 -7.32 4.44
CA MET A 42 -6.91 -7.53 5.55
C MET A 42 -6.28 -8.94 5.55
N THR A 43 -7.05 -9.97 5.18
CA THR A 43 -6.56 -11.35 5.22
C THR A 43 -5.87 -11.80 3.94
N LYS A 44 -6.38 -11.41 2.76
CA LYS A 44 -5.92 -11.93 1.46
C LYS A 44 -4.94 -11.00 0.75
N VAL A 45 -4.96 -9.71 1.05
CA VAL A 45 -4.06 -8.73 0.44
C VAL A 45 -2.97 -8.32 1.42
N VAL A 46 -3.34 -7.95 2.64
CA VAL A 46 -2.38 -7.56 3.69
C VAL A 46 -1.73 -8.78 4.38
N GLY A 47 -2.41 -9.94 4.39
CA GLY A 47 -1.90 -11.16 5.00
C GLY A 47 -2.06 -11.21 6.52
N MET A 48 -2.98 -10.44 7.10
CA MET A 48 -3.24 -10.49 8.53
C MET A 48 -3.86 -11.83 8.94
N PRO A 49 -3.52 -12.36 10.13
CA PRO A 49 -4.15 -13.56 10.66
C PRO A 49 -5.67 -13.39 10.80
N PRO A 50 -6.48 -14.39 10.40
CA PRO A 50 -7.95 -14.30 10.47
C PRO A 50 -8.48 -13.99 11.88
N GLU A 51 -7.86 -14.53 12.92
CA GLU A 51 -8.23 -14.28 14.31
C GLU A 51 -8.05 -12.81 14.70
N PHE A 52 -7.02 -12.14 14.21
CA PHE A 52 -6.83 -10.71 14.43
C PHE A 52 -7.94 -9.89 13.77
N VAL A 53 -8.34 -10.25 12.55
CA VAL A 53 -9.42 -9.55 11.84
C VAL A 53 -10.78 -9.82 12.47
N ALA A 54 -11.01 -11.04 13.00
CA ALA A 54 -12.23 -11.35 13.76
C ALA A 54 -12.38 -10.46 15.00
N ASP A 55 -11.29 -10.23 15.74
CA ASP A 55 -11.28 -9.30 16.88
C ASP A 55 -11.48 -7.85 16.41
N ALA A 56 -10.85 -7.45 15.32
CA ALA A 56 -10.98 -6.11 14.73
C ALA A 56 -12.44 -5.79 14.37
N ARG A 57 -13.20 -6.76 13.85
CA ARG A 57 -14.63 -6.59 13.52
C ARG A 57 -15.51 -6.21 14.73
N THR A 58 -15.07 -6.48 15.94
CA THR A 58 -15.78 -6.12 17.16
C THR A 58 -15.49 -4.70 17.64
N GLN A 59 -14.49 -4.04 17.05
CA GLN A 59 -14.03 -2.73 17.51
C GLN A 59 -14.89 -1.58 16.94
N PRO A 60 -15.06 -0.48 17.68
CA PRO A 60 -15.85 0.66 17.22
C PRO A 60 -15.39 1.30 15.91
N TRP A 61 -14.10 1.21 15.60
CA TRP A 61 -13.54 1.76 14.36
C TRP A 61 -13.86 0.92 13.12
N TRP A 62 -14.31 -0.34 13.26
CA TRP A 62 -14.62 -1.22 12.13
C TRP A 62 -15.69 -0.64 11.20
N ALA A 63 -16.69 0.05 11.74
CA ALA A 63 -17.72 0.72 10.95
C ALA A 63 -17.12 1.74 9.94
N GLY A 64 -15.99 2.35 10.29
CA GLY A 64 -15.23 3.22 9.37
C GLY A 64 -14.64 2.45 8.19
N GLN A 65 -14.12 1.23 8.42
CA GLN A 65 -13.62 0.36 7.34
C GLN A 65 -14.75 -0.07 6.40
N GLU A 66 -15.90 -0.47 6.96
CA GLU A 66 -17.08 -0.83 6.16
C GLU A 66 -17.59 0.34 5.30
N ALA A 67 -17.55 1.55 5.84
CA ALA A 67 -18.01 2.75 5.13
C ALA A 67 -17.22 3.00 3.83
N ILE A 68 -15.91 2.75 3.86
CA ILE A 68 -15.00 2.98 2.72
C ILE A 68 -14.71 1.71 1.90
N ALA A 69 -15.17 0.53 2.32
CA ALA A 69 -14.83 -0.75 1.67
C ALA A 69 -15.14 -0.80 0.16
N HIS A 70 -16.07 0.04 -0.32
CA HIS A 70 -16.37 0.14 -1.75
C HIS A 70 -15.19 0.69 -2.58
N THR A 71 -14.24 1.39 -1.97
CA THR A 71 -13.05 1.92 -2.67
C THR A 71 -11.98 0.86 -2.92
N LEU A 72 -12.00 -0.27 -2.22
CA LEU A 72 -11.04 -1.35 -2.38
C LEU A 72 -10.94 -1.86 -3.83
N ALA A 73 -12.07 -1.94 -4.54
CA ALA A 73 -12.09 -2.31 -5.95
C ALA A 73 -11.41 -1.26 -6.85
N TYR A 74 -11.44 0.02 -6.46
CA TYR A 74 -10.78 1.09 -7.22
C TYR A 74 -9.27 1.00 -7.08
N ASP A 75 -8.80 0.83 -5.84
CA ASP A 75 -7.37 0.67 -5.54
C ASP A 75 -6.81 -0.57 -6.23
N ALA A 76 -7.51 -1.71 -6.15
CA ALA A 76 -7.12 -2.94 -6.81
C ALA A 76 -7.01 -2.80 -8.34
N ARG A 77 -7.90 -2.02 -8.97
CA ARG A 77 -7.80 -1.73 -10.42
C ARG A 77 -6.61 -0.84 -10.76
N ILE A 78 -6.31 0.15 -9.91
CA ILE A 78 -5.16 1.04 -10.10
C ILE A 78 -3.86 0.25 -9.96
N MET A 79 -3.79 -0.66 -8.99
CA MET A 79 -2.61 -1.48 -8.73
C MET A 79 -2.35 -2.53 -9.82
N GLY A 80 -3.40 -2.92 -10.57
CA GLY A 80 -3.27 -3.89 -11.67
C GLY A 80 -2.83 -5.26 -11.19
N ASP A 81 -1.66 -5.71 -11.63
CA ASP A 81 -1.09 -7.00 -11.23
C ASP A 81 -0.24 -6.92 -9.95
N TYR A 82 -0.20 -5.77 -9.31
CA TYR A 82 0.60 -5.49 -8.10
C TYR A 82 2.12 -5.64 -8.25
N LEU A 83 2.64 -5.88 -9.44
CA LEU A 83 4.09 -5.83 -9.67
C LEU A 83 4.55 -4.39 -9.87
N VAL A 84 5.80 -4.10 -9.50
CA VAL A 84 6.40 -2.79 -9.75
C VAL A 84 6.30 -2.46 -11.25
N PRO A 85 5.54 -1.42 -11.65
CA PRO A 85 5.31 -1.09 -13.05
C PRO A 85 6.51 -0.33 -13.64
N THR A 86 7.66 -0.99 -13.79
CA THR A 86 8.95 -0.38 -14.14
C THR A 86 8.90 0.47 -15.40
N GLU A 87 8.18 0.01 -16.45
CA GLU A 87 8.04 0.78 -17.70
C GLU A 87 7.24 2.09 -17.51
N THR A 88 6.28 2.10 -16.57
CA THR A 88 5.50 3.30 -16.25
C THR A 88 6.31 4.23 -15.36
N VAL A 89 6.96 3.69 -14.35
CA VAL A 89 7.84 4.41 -13.42
C VAL A 89 8.96 5.11 -14.18
N ALA A 90 9.60 4.46 -15.16
CA ALA A 90 10.66 5.03 -16.00
C ALA A 90 10.21 6.25 -16.84
N LYS A 91 8.90 6.48 -16.98
CA LYS A 91 8.36 7.66 -17.69
C LYS A 91 8.19 8.88 -16.80
N VAL A 92 8.31 8.74 -15.50
CA VAL A 92 8.19 9.85 -14.53
C VAL A 92 9.48 10.69 -14.62
N LYS A 93 9.35 11.95 -15.05
CA LYS A 93 10.50 12.84 -15.33
C LYS A 93 10.72 13.92 -14.26
N VAL A 94 9.98 13.85 -13.16
CA VAL A 94 10.15 14.79 -12.05
C VAL A 94 10.97 14.15 -10.94
N PRO A 95 11.79 14.92 -10.23
CA PRO A 95 12.48 14.41 -9.05
C PRO A 95 11.50 13.72 -8.10
N THR A 96 11.78 12.49 -7.74
CA THR A 96 10.86 11.65 -6.96
C THR A 96 11.58 11.03 -5.78
N LEU A 97 11.07 11.29 -4.58
CA LEU A 97 11.50 10.67 -3.33
C LEU A 97 10.58 9.50 -2.99
N VAL A 98 11.14 8.31 -2.85
CA VAL A 98 10.42 7.11 -2.37
C VAL A 98 10.85 6.85 -0.93
N LEU A 99 9.88 6.82 -0.02
CA LEU A 99 10.14 6.64 1.41
C LEU A 99 9.53 5.32 1.90
N ALA A 100 10.21 4.70 2.87
CA ALA A 100 9.67 3.58 3.63
C ALA A 100 10.14 3.62 5.08
N GLY A 101 9.41 2.96 5.98
CA GLY A 101 9.79 2.79 7.36
C GLY A 101 10.97 1.82 7.51
N GLY A 102 11.99 2.22 8.28
CA GLY A 102 13.15 1.37 8.55
C GLY A 102 12.82 0.13 9.39
N ALA A 103 11.73 0.18 10.16
CA ALA A 103 11.24 -0.91 11.01
C ALA A 103 10.03 -1.66 10.42
N ASP A 104 9.63 -1.34 9.17
CA ASP A 104 8.53 -2.02 8.50
C ASP A 104 8.96 -3.35 7.87
N MET A 105 7.98 -4.05 7.28
CA MET A 105 8.20 -5.34 6.61
C MET A 105 9.28 -5.21 5.52
N PRO A 106 10.22 -6.16 5.41
CA PRO A 106 11.33 -6.08 4.45
C PRO A 106 10.89 -5.80 3.02
N PHE A 107 9.78 -6.40 2.56
CA PHE A 107 9.31 -6.22 1.19
C PHE A 107 8.93 -4.77 0.85
N MET A 108 8.45 -3.97 1.82
CA MET A 108 8.14 -2.54 1.61
C MET A 108 9.40 -1.75 1.29
N ARG A 109 10.49 -2.05 1.98
CA ARG A 109 11.80 -1.42 1.75
C ARG A 109 12.39 -1.83 0.40
N ASP A 110 12.32 -3.14 0.10
CA ASP A 110 12.84 -3.67 -1.17
C ASP A 110 12.06 -3.09 -2.37
N THR A 111 10.74 -2.97 -2.23
CA THR A 111 9.89 -2.33 -3.23
C THR A 111 10.20 -0.83 -3.39
N ALA A 112 10.37 -0.10 -2.28
CA ALA A 112 10.73 1.33 -2.32
C ALA A 112 12.07 1.53 -3.05
N GLN A 113 13.06 0.69 -2.78
CA GLN A 113 14.36 0.70 -3.47
C GLN A 113 14.19 0.42 -4.97
N ALA A 114 13.46 -0.64 -5.33
CA ALA A 114 13.27 -1.01 -6.73
C ALA A 114 12.52 0.07 -7.54
N ILE A 115 11.56 0.76 -6.92
CA ILE A 115 10.87 1.88 -7.55
C ILE A 115 11.82 3.06 -7.75
N ALA A 116 12.62 3.40 -6.74
CA ALA A 116 13.61 4.48 -6.85
C ALA A 116 14.65 4.18 -7.93
N ASP A 117 15.13 2.95 -8.03
CA ASP A 117 16.10 2.51 -9.05
C ASP A 117 15.51 2.56 -10.48
N ALA A 118 14.19 2.37 -10.62
CA ALA A 118 13.51 2.45 -11.91
C ALA A 118 13.18 3.90 -12.35
N LEU A 119 13.21 4.87 -11.44
CA LEU A 119 12.94 6.28 -11.70
C LEU A 119 14.17 6.97 -12.29
N PRO A 120 14.04 7.79 -13.35
CA PRO A 120 15.17 8.55 -13.90
C PRO A 120 15.82 9.55 -12.92
N GLU A 121 15.00 10.13 -12.03
CA GLU A 121 15.42 11.07 -10.98
C GLU A 121 14.84 10.59 -9.63
N GLY A 122 15.11 9.32 -9.27
CA GLY A 122 14.64 8.66 -8.05
C GLY A 122 15.63 8.79 -6.92
N GLU A 123 15.11 9.07 -5.72
CA GLU A 123 15.82 8.98 -4.44
C GLU A 123 15.03 8.06 -3.52
N VAL A 124 15.70 7.17 -2.79
CA VAL A 124 15.08 6.38 -1.73
C VAL A 124 15.54 6.87 -0.37
N ARG A 125 14.63 6.88 0.61
CA ARG A 125 14.98 7.19 2.00
C ARG A 125 14.21 6.29 2.97
N PHE A 126 14.94 5.63 3.87
CA PHE A 126 14.36 4.83 4.93
C PHE A 126 14.33 5.64 6.23
N LEU A 127 13.16 5.73 6.87
CA LEU A 127 13.00 6.48 8.11
C LEU A 127 13.18 5.53 9.29
N ASP A 128 14.30 5.67 10.00
CA ASP A 128 14.68 4.79 11.11
C ASP A 128 13.60 4.71 12.19
N GLY A 129 13.32 3.51 12.67
CA GLY A 129 12.34 3.23 13.71
C GLY A 129 10.88 3.44 13.31
N GLN A 130 10.60 3.85 12.07
CA GLN A 130 9.23 4.03 11.59
C GLN A 130 8.71 2.73 10.97
N GLY A 131 7.43 2.45 11.17
CA GLY A 131 6.65 1.43 10.48
C GLY A 131 5.65 2.05 9.52
N HIS A 132 4.67 1.26 9.06
CA HIS A 132 3.67 1.70 8.08
C HIS A 132 2.92 2.98 8.50
N ASN A 133 2.54 3.08 9.77
CA ASN A 133 1.97 4.29 10.36
C ASN A 133 3.10 5.22 10.84
N VAL A 134 3.66 5.98 9.91
CA VAL A 134 4.77 6.88 10.17
C VAL A 134 4.38 8.05 11.08
N ASP A 135 5.27 8.41 12.01
CA ASP A 135 5.09 9.63 12.82
C ASP A 135 5.27 10.89 11.94
N ALA A 136 4.27 11.76 11.96
CA ALA A 136 4.30 13.01 11.20
C ALA A 136 5.49 13.91 11.57
N THR A 137 5.97 13.86 12.80
CA THR A 137 7.13 14.64 13.24
C THR A 137 8.45 14.14 12.64
N VAL A 138 8.49 12.89 12.17
CA VAL A 138 9.64 12.30 11.46
C VAL A 138 9.49 12.47 9.95
N LEU A 139 8.29 12.26 9.40
CA LEU A 139 8.03 12.37 7.97
C LEU A 139 8.10 13.82 7.46
N ALA A 140 7.52 14.77 8.20
CA ALA A 140 7.41 16.15 7.73
C ALA A 140 8.76 16.82 7.46
N PRO A 141 9.81 16.68 8.28
CA PRO A 141 11.14 17.20 7.97
C PRO A 141 11.73 16.62 6.68
N ALA A 142 11.59 15.32 6.45
CA ALA A 142 12.10 14.66 5.25
C ALA A 142 11.40 15.18 3.98
N LEU A 143 10.08 15.36 4.04
CA LEU A 143 9.32 15.95 2.93
C LEU A 143 9.69 17.42 2.71
N LYS A 144 9.84 18.21 3.77
CA LYS A 144 10.22 19.62 3.68
C LYS A 144 11.58 19.77 3.00
N GLU A 145 12.58 19.03 3.44
CA GLU A 145 13.92 19.02 2.84
C GLU A 145 13.87 18.69 1.33
N PHE A 146 13.09 17.69 0.96
CA PHE A 146 12.98 17.27 -0.44
C PHE A 146 12.24 18.31 -1.30
N PHE A 147 11.18 18.95 -0.82
CA PHE A 147 10.37 19.88 -1.62
C PHE A 147 10.94 21.30 -1.71
N GLU A 148 11.78 21.71 -0.80
CA GLU A 148 12.56 22.96 -0.86
C GLU A 148 13.66 22.89 -1.93
#